data_24561d0f9bae3099c0a4cc8347b57ee1
#
_entry.id   24561d0f9bae3099c0a4cc8347b57ee1
#
_cell.length_a   1.000
_cell.length_b   1.000
_cell.length_c   1.000
_cell.angle_alpha   90.00
_cell.angle_beta   90.00
_cell.angle_gamma   90.00
#
_symmetry.space_group_name_H-M   'P 1'
#
loop_
_entity.id
_entity.type
_entity.pdbx_description
1 polymer ?
#
loop_
_entity_poly.entity_id
_entity_poly.type
_entity_poly.pdbx_seq_one_letter_code
_entity_poly.pdbx_strand_id
1 'polypeptide(L)'
;MGVGNRQRAVREYPGQMPSPGRPSVAWREDRVRFWQAIARGLSSVDAAGAIGVSPAVGSRWFRHAGGVNPCLTPATSGRYLSFAEREEIALLRARDFGVRAIARHLGRSPSTISRELRRNASTRTYYLEYRASLAQWHAERRAQRPKTAKLVANERLHEYVQDRLAGAVVHAADGRVVEGPQVPTWKGRNRPRRQDRLWATAWSPEQISQRLKVDFPVDESMRISPEAIYQALYVQGRGALKRELVACLRTGRSLRVPRERTRQSVRGHVTADVLISERPAEAEDRAVPGHWEGDLIIGTGRSAIGTLVERSTRFTMLLHLPRMEGFGTEPRTKNGPALAGRGAEAVKDAITATITTLPEQLRRSLTWDRGTELAQHAQLHIEAGIQVYFADPHSPWQSGTNENTNGLLRQYFPTGTDLSRWGTDELQAVAATLNNRPRKTLGWKTPAEALNEHLLSLQVTGVATTG
;
A
#
# COMPACT_ATOMS: atom_id res chain seq x y z
N MET A 1 27.72 26.35 -31.23
CA MET A 1 26.43 26.65 -31.79
C MET A 1 25.47 27.00 -30.67
N GLY A 2 24.78 28.12 -30.78
CA GLY A 2 24.27 28.99 -29.77
C GLY A 2 23.50 28.43 -28.59
N VAL A 3 24.00 28.66 -27.41
CA VAL A 3 23.26 28.58 -26.16
C VAL A 3 22.40 29.81 -26.07
N GLY A 4 21.11 29.70 -26.40
CA GLY A 4 20.16 30.78 -26.30
C GLY A 4 20.03 31.27 -24.87
N ASN A 5 20.62 32.44 -24.63
CA ASN A 5 20.50 33.20 -23.40
C ASN A 5 19.05 33.71 -23.31
N ARG A 6 18.14 32.95 -22.70
CA ARG A 6 16.81 33.45 -22.40
C ARG A 6 16.93 34.52 -21.31
N GLN A 7 16.96 35.77 -21.72
CA GLN A 7 16.76 36.90 -20.81
C GLN A 7 15.41 36.72 -20.12
N ARG A 8 15.43 36.41 -18.82
CA ARG A 8 14.24 36.41 -17.96
C ARG A 8 13.78 37.85 -17.82
N ALA A 9 12.58 38.15 -18.26
CA ALA A 9 11.92 39.39 -17.92
C ALA A 9 11.93 39.56 -16.40
N VAL A 10 12.62 40.60 -15.94
CA VAL A 10 12.64 41.03 -14.56
C VAL A 10 11.23 41.53 -14.24
N ARG A 11 10.48 40.82 -13.44
CA ARG A 11 9.24 41.32 -12.86
C ARG A 11 9.62 42.39 -11.83
N GLU A 12 9.51 43.63 -12.21
CA GLU A 12 9.67 44.75 -11.29
C GLU A 12 8.52 44.79 -10.30
N TYR A 13 8.83 44.48 -9.06
CA TYR A 13 7.97 44.81 -7.92
C TYR A 13 8.50 46.10 -7.33
N PRO A 14 7.68 47.18 -7.24
CA PRO A 14 8.11 48.43 -6.66
C PRO A 14 8.50 48.20 -5.18
N GLY A 15 9.76 48.47 -4.83
CA GLY A 15 10.25 48.49 -3.46
C GLY A 15 11.16 47.36 -2.99
N GLN A 16 11.57 46.43 -3.85
CA GLN A 16 12.60 45.43 -3.49
C GLN A 16 13.95 45.79 -4.12
N MET A 17 14.93 46.16 -3.29
CA MET A 17 16.32 46.24 -3.71
C MET A 17 16.81 44.84 -4.13
N PRO A 18 17.51 44.72 -5.26
CA PRO A 18 18.10 43.45 -5.66
C PRO A 18 19.14 43.03 -4.63
N SER A 19 18.98 41.81 -4.12
CA SER A 19 19.97 41.19 -3.22
C SER A 19 21.30 41.06 -3.96
N PRO A 20 22.45 41.43 -3.36
CA PRO A 20 23.78 41.30 -3.97
C PRO A 20 24.24 39.83 -4.12
N GLY A 21 23.39 38.84 -3.84
CA GLY A 21 23.67 37.41 -3.99
C GLY A 21 23.19 36.86 -5.33
N ARG A 22 23.54 35.59 -5.59
CA ARG A 22 23.08 34.84 -6.76
C ARG A 22 21.54 34.89 -6.82
N PRO A 23 20.92 35.33 -7.93
CA PRO A 23 19.46 35.45 -7.99
C PRO A 23 18.80 34.15 -7.65
N SER A 24 17.73 34.24 -6.84
CA SER A 24 16.93 33.05 -6.48
C SER A 24 16.44 32.38 -7.76
N VAL A 25 16.79 31.11 -7.94
CA VAL A 25 16.50 30.36 -9.17
C VAL A 25 14.99 30.13 -9.34
N ALA A 26 14.20 30.28 -8.25
CA ALA A 26 12.76 30.16 -8.32
C ALA A 26 12.08 30.85 -7.12
N TRP A 27 10.93 31.42 -7.40
CA TRP A 27 10.07 32.10 -6.44
C TRP A 27 9.22 31.11 -5.65
N ARG A 28 8.64 31.56 -4.54
CA ARG A 28 7.71 30.76 -3.73
C ARG A 28 6.54 30.22 -4.58
N GLU A 29 6.04 31.03 -5.50
CA GLU A 29 4.97 30.66 -6.43
C GLU A 29 5.37 29.54 -7.38
N ASP A 30 6.60 29.52 -7.88
CA ASP A 30 7.10 28.45 -8.73
C ASP A 30 7.13 27.11 -7.97
N ARG A 31 7.49 27.16 -6.69
CA ARG A 31 7.45 25.97 -5.84
C ARG A 31 6.01 25.48 -5.62
N VAL A 32 5.06 26.39 -5.41
CA VAL A 32 3.64 26.04 -5.27
C VAL A 32 3.14 25.39 -6.55
N ARG A 33 3.41 25.99 -7.72
CA ARG A 33 3.05 25.45 -9.04
C ARG A 33 3.71 24.10 -9.31
N PHE A 34 4.98 23.95 -8.93
CA PHE A 34 5.71 22.68 -9.03
C PHE A 34 4.98 21.57 -8.27
N TRP A 35 4.65 21.83 -7.02
CA TRP A 35 3.98 20.84 -6.19
C TRP A 35 2.53 20.56 -6.59
N GLN A 36 1.85 21.53 -7.19
CA GLN A 36 0.55 21.33 -7.82
C GLN A 36 0.66 20.40 -9.04
N ALA A 37 1.72 20.57 -9.85
CA ALA A 37 1.98 19.70 -10.99
C ALA A 37 2.30 18.26 -10.53
N ILE A 38 3.10 18.09 -9.47
CA ILE A 38 3.35 16.80 -8.84
C ILE A 38 2.04 16.18 -8.32
N ALA A 39 1.16 16.94 -7.70
CA ALA A 39 -0.14 16.47 -7.21
C ALA A 39 -1.07 16.01 -8.34
N ARG A 40 -0.90 16.52 -9.56
CA ARG A 40 -1.61 16.07 -10.77
C ARG A 40 -0.99 14.83 -11.40
N GLY A 41 0.08 14.28 -10.81
CA GLY A 41 0.74 13.06 -11.26
C GLY A 41 1.95 13.24 -12.18
N LEU A 42 2.41 14.47 -12.42
CA LEU A 42 3.62 14.71 -13.21
C LEU A 42 4.86 14.21 -12.47
N SER A 43 5.87 13.75 -13.22
CA SER A 43 7.18 13.48 -12.64
C SER A 43 7.86 14.77 -12.17
N SER A 44 8.89 14.67 -11.32
CA SER A 44 9.65 15.84 -10.87
C SER A 44 10.38 16.57 -12.01
N VAL A 45 10.65 15.87 -13.11
CA VAL A 45 11.26 16.40 -14.32
C VAL A 45 10.22 17.17 -15.13
N ASP A 46 9.06 16.54 -15.37
CA ASP A 46 7.97 17.15 -16.16
C ASP A 46 7.35 18.34 -15.43
N ALA A 47 7.17 18.23 -14.11
CA ALA A 47 6.71 19.33 -13.28
C ALA A 47 7.67 20.53 -13.29
N ALA A 48 8.99 20.29 -13.34
CA ALA A 48 9.99 21.34 -13.49
C ALA A 48 9.87 22.02 -14.87
N GLY A 49 9.72 21.22 -15.93
CA GLY A 49 9.52 21.73 -17.29
C GLY A 49 8.26 22.58 -17.42
N ALA A 50 7.15 22.14 -16.86
CA ALA A 50 5.86 22.84 -16.89
C ALA A 50 5.88 24.24 -16.25
N ILE A 51 6.79 24.47 -15.29
CA ILE A 51 6.93 25.76 -14.61
C ILE A 51 8.16 26.58 -15.08
N GLY A 52 8.90 26.08 -16.07
CA GLY A 52 10.05 26.78 -16.65
C GLY A 52 11.31 26.76 -15.78
N VAL A 53 11.47 25.80 -14.86
CA VAL A 53 12.72 25.59 -14.12
C VAL A 53 13.45 24.34 -14.65
N SER A 54 14.78 24.30 -14.43
CA SER A 54 15.55 23.17 -14.92
C SER A 54 15.17 21.86 -14.20
N PRO A 55 15.27 20.70 -14.88
CA PRO A 55 15.00 19.39 -14.27
C PRO A 55 15.80 19.13 -13.01
N ALA A 56 17.04 19.61 -12.95
CA ALA A 56 17.91 19.50 -11.78
C ALA A 56 17.36 20.25 -10.55
N VAL A 57 16.75 21.41 -10.76
CA VAL A 57 16.09 22.19 -9.70
C VAL A 57 14.85 21.48 -9.20
N GLY A 58 13.99 20.98 -10.09
CA GLY A 58 12.78 20.23 -9.72
C GLY A 58 13.12 18.94 -8.95
N SER A 59 14.08 18.17 -9.44
CA SER A 59 14.56 16.96 -8.76
C SER A 59 15.18 17.26 -7.40
N ARG A 60 15.86 18.41 -7.25
CA ARG A 60 16.39 18.85 -5.95
C ARG A 60 15.26 19.21 -4.99
N TRP A 61 14.27 19.98 -5.42
CA TRP A 61 13.12 20.32 -4.59
C TRP A 61 12.37 19.09 -4.12
N PHE A 62 12.13 18.15 -5.04
CA PHE A 62 11.46 16.91 -4.73
C PHE A 62 12.24 16.08 -3.68
N ARG A 63 13.56 15.96 -3.87
CA ARG A 63 14.45 15.20 -2.98
C ARG A 63 14.59 15.85 -1.60
N HIS A 64 14.80 17.18 -1.55
CA HIS A 64 14.94 17.90 -0.29
C HIS A 64 13.66 17.91 0.55
N ALA A 65 12.52 17.85 -0.10
CA ALA A 65 11.22 17.76 0.56
C ALA A 65 10.79 16.30 0.86
N GLY A 66 11.65 15.31 0.54
CA GLY A 66 11.32 13.90 0.72
C GLY A 66 10.12 13.44 -0.09
N GLY A 67 9.86 14.07 -1.25
CA GLY A 67 8.71 13.77 -2.09
C GLY A 67 7.36 14.27 -1.56
N VAL A 68 7.34 14.95 -0.43
CA VAL A 68 6.14 15.53 0.18
C VAL A 68 6.11 17.03 -0.07
N ASN A 69 4.94 17.55 -0.46
CA ASN A 69 4.78 18.96 -0.73
C ASN A 69 4.94 19.82 0.55
N PRO A 70 6.04 20.57 0.72
CA PRO A 70 6.24 21.43 1.89
C PRO A 70 5.40 22.72 1.82
N CYS A 71 4.83 23.03 0.65
CA CYS A 71 4.04 24.23 0.40
C CYS A 71 2.53 23.98 0.58
N LEU A 72 2.11 22.75 0.84
CA LEU A 72 0.80 22.51 1.37
C LEU A 72 0.78 23.02 2.82
N THR A 73 0.54 24.33 2.93
CA THR A 73 -0.36 24.73 3.99
C THR A 73 -1.62 23.92 3.73
N PRO A 74 -2.03 22.98 4.60
CA PRO A 74 -3.29 22.28 4.42
C PRO A 74 -4.32 23.40 4.23
N ALA A 75 -5.14 23.27 3.19
CA ALA A 75 -6.35 24.07 3.05
C ALA A 75 -6.93 24.10 4.45
N THR A 76 -7.01 25.28 5.04
CA THR A 76 -7.28 25.44 6.46
C THR A 76 -8.46 24.55 6.78
N SER A 77 -8.20 23.41 7.42
CA SER A 77 -9.26 22.55 7.87
C SER A 77 -10.18 23.48 8.64
N GLY A 78 -11.51 23.39 8.49
CA GLY A 78 -12.43 24.31 9.12
C GLY A 78 -12.22 24.55 10.63
N ARG A 79 -11.21 23.93 11.21
CA ARG A 79 -10.73 24.07 12.59
C ARG A 79 -9.91 25.35 12.86
N TYR A 80 -9.21 25.90 11.87
CA TYR A 80 -8.35 27.09 12.06
C TYR A 80 -8.87 28.28 11.24
N LEU A 81 -8.69 29.48 11.78
CA LEU A 81 -9.03 30.72 11.07
C LEU A 81 -8.05 30.97 9.92
N SER A 82 -8.57 31.27 8.75
CA SER A 82 -7.81 31.72 7.59
C SER A 82 -7.36 33.18 7.75
N PHE A 83 -6.45 33.63 6.89
CA PHE A 83 -6.06 35.04 6.88
C PHE A 83 -7.24 35.95 6.54
N ALA A 84 -8.09 35.58 5.56
CA ALA A 84 -9.28 36.35 5.19
C ALA A 84 -10.28 36.46 6.36
N GLU A 85 -10.50 35.41 7.13
CA GLU A 85 -11.34 35.44 8.32
C GLU A 85 -10.74 36.38 9.39
N ARG A 86 -9.40 36.43 9.52
CA ARG A 86 -8.72 37.37 10.43
C ARG A 86 -8.85 38.81 9.97
N GLU A 87 -8.78 39.07 8.68
CA GLU A 87 -9.04 40.42 8.13
C GLU A 87 -10.46 40.85 8.41
N GLU A 88 -11.43 39.95 8.21
CA GLU A 88 -12.83 40.27 8.51
C GLU A 88 -13.08 40.51 10.02
N ILE A 89 -12.43 39.73 10.90
CA ILE A 89 -12.44 40.01 12.34
C ILE A 89 -11.91 41.41 12.64
N ALA A 90 -10.80 41.81 12.00
CA ALA A 90 -10.22 43.14 12.22
C ALA A 90 -11.17 44.28 11.75
N LEU A 91 -11.78 44.12 10.58
CA LEU A 91 -12.73 45.06 10.01
C LEU A 91 -14.00 45.22 10.88
N LEU A 92 -14.56 44.09 11.31
CA LEU A 92 -15.77 44.09 12.15
C LEU A 92 -15.48 44.65 13.56
N ARG A 93 -14.27 44.35 14.09
CA ARG A 93 -13.84 45.00 15.37
C ARG A 93 -13.67 46.48 15.25
N ALA A 94 -13.11 46.99 14.14
CA ALA A 94 -12.98 48.43 13.89
C ALA A 94 -14.35 49.12 13.76
N ARG A 95 -15.41 48.35 13.49
CA ARG A 95 -16.81 48.81 13.48
C ARG A 95 -17.55 48.53 14.81
N ASP A 96 -16.83 48.26 15.88
CA ASP A 96 -17.36 47.98 17.22
C ASP A 96 -18.28 46.75 17.32
N PHE A 97 -18.22 45.79 16.39
CA PHE A 97 -18.96 44.56 16.50
C PHE A 97 -18.48 43.70 17.67
N GLY A 98 -19.40 43.21 18.47
CA GLY A 98 -19.10 42.30 19.58
C GLY A 98 -18.74 40.88 19.12
N VAL A 99 -18.07 40.10 19.96
CA VAL A 99 -17.60 38.73 19.68
C VAL A 99 -18.70 37.82 19.11
N ARG A 100 -19.92 37.89 19.66
CA ARG A 100 -21.05 37.06 19.20
C ARG A 100 -21.52 37.45 17.79
N ALA A 101 -21.50 38.75 17.46
CA ALA A 101 -21.89 39.24 16.16
C ALA A 101 -20.85 38.84 15.08
N ILE A 102 -19.56 38.99 15.39
CA ILE A 102 -18.45 38.56 14.54
C ILE A 102 -18.51 37.04 14.29
N ALA A 103 -18.76 36.25 15.35
CA ALA A 103 -18.88 34.82 15.24
C ALA A 103 -20.02 34.38 14.33
N ARG A 104 -21.17 35.02 14.43
CA ARG A 104 -22.33 34.80 13.57
C ARG A 104 -22.04 35.16 12.10
N HIS A 105 -21.39 36.30 11.87
CA HIS A 105 -21.02 36.76 10.53
C HIS A 105 -20.08 35.77 9.82
N LEU A 106 -19.10 35.22 10.55
CA LEU A 106 -18.10 34.30 10.00
C LEU A 106 -18.55 32.81 10.03
N GLY A 107 -19.74 32.50 10.56
CA GLY A 107 -20.17 31.11 10.75
C GLY A 107 -19.26 30.31 11.70
N ARG A 108 -18.63 30.99 12.67
CA ARG A 108 -17.70 30.41 13.64
C ARG A 108 -18.27 30.43 15.06
N SER A 109 -17.76 29.57 15.95
CA SER A 109 -18.18 29.61 17.34
C SER A 109 -17.68 30.89 18.04
N PRO A 110 -18.48 31.51 18.95
CA PRO A 110 -18.06 32.66 19.72
C PRO A 110 -16.77 32.42 20.54
N SER A 111 -16.58 31.19 21.00
CA SER A 111 -15.36 30.77 21.72
C SER A 111 -14.11 30.80 20.84
N THR A 112 -14.24 30.57 19.53
CA THR A 112 -13.12 30.67 18.58
C THR A 112 -12.69 32.13 18.43
N ILE A 113 -13.65 33.04 18.22
CA ILE A 113 -13.37 34.48 18.08
C ILE A 113 -12.82 35.06 19.39
N SER A 114 -13.40 34.71 20.51
CA SER A 114 -12.90 35.15 21.84
C SER A 114 -11.46 34.71 22.08
N ARG A 115 -11.15 33.44 21.75
CA ARG A 115 -9.77 32.92 21.88
C ARG A 115 -8.80 33.59 20.92
N GLU A 116 -9.21 33.89 19.71
CA GLU A 116 -8.39 34.58 18.71
C GLU A 116 -8.06 36.00 19.17
N LEU A 117 -9.05 36.77 19.61
CA LEU A 117 -8.85 38.13 20.13
C LEU A 117 -7.99 38.12 21.40
N ARG A 118 -8.26 37.24 22.37
CA ARG A 118 -7.48 37.12 23.61
C ARG A 118 -5.99 36.81 23.34
N ARG A 119 -5.70 36.03 22.30
CA ARG A 119 -4.33 35.63 21.99
C ARG A 119 -3.55 36.64 21.17
N ASN A 120 -4.22 37.44 20.36
CA ASN A 120 -3.58 38.22 19.34
C ASN A 120 -3.91 39.72 19.37
N ALA A 121 -4.86 40.17 20.20
CA ALA A 121 -5.09 41.60 20.38
C ALA A 121 -4.04 42.19 21.32
N SER A 122 -3.59 43.41 21.00
CA SER A 122 -2.68 44.16 21.86
C SER A 122 -3.44 44.78 23.02
N THR A 123 -2.89 44.64 24.24
CA THR A 123 -3.40 45.27 25.44
C THR A 123 -2.61 46.50 25.87
N ARG A 124 -1.64 46.95 25.06
CA ARG A 124 -0.74 48.07 25.41
C ARG A 124 -1.42 49.44 25.39
N THR A 125 -2.46 49.56 24.63
CA THR A 125 -3.35 50.71 24.67
C THR A 125 -4.64 50.24 25.32
N TYR A 126 -5.31 51.09 26.11
CA TYR A 126 -6.58 50.78 26.77
C TYR A 126 -7.67 50.24 25.81
N TYR A 127 -7.40 50.18 24.50
CA TYR A 127 -8.23 49.63 23.46
C TYR A 127 -7.63 48.30 22.95
N LEU A 128 -8.48 47.29 22.83
CA LEU A 128 -8.12 46.00 22.22
C LEU A 128 -7.84 46.20 20.70
N GLU A 129 -6.60 46.51 20.34
CA GLU A 129 -6.20 46.63 18.95
C GLU A 129 -5.88 45.24 18.38
N TYR A 130 -6.67 44.79 17.42
CA TYR A 130 -6.46 43.52 16.72
C TYR A 130 -5.99 43.78 15.28
N ARG A 131 -4.85 43.20 14.91
CA ARG A 131 -4.28 43.26 13.56
C ARG A 131 -4.21 41.86 12.96
N ALA A 132 -4.90 41.66 11.84
CA ALA A 132 -4.96 40.36 11.12
C ALA A 132 -3.58 39.84 10.72
N SER A 133 -2.69 40.72 10.23
CA SER A 133 -1.32 40.35 9.84
C SER A 133 -0.47 39.87 11.01
N LEU A 134 -0.58 40.50 12.17
CA LEU A 134 0.12 40.07 13.37
C LEU A 134 -0.43 38.77 13.92
N ALA A 135 -1.74 38.63 13.92
CA ALA A 135 -2.42 37.41 14.32
C ALA A 135 -2.06 36.23 13.41
N GLN A 136 -1.96 36.48 12.10
CA GLN A 136 -1.52 35.48 11.13
C GLN A 136 -0.06 35.08 11.36
N TRP A 137 0.85 36.05 11.54
CA TRP A 137 2.25 35.78 11.85
C TRP A 137 2.40 34.93 13.13
N HIS A 138 1.67 35.26 14.20
CA HIS A 138 1.67 34.47 15.42
C HIS A 138 1.11 33.06 15.21
N ALA A 139 0.09 32.90 14.36
CA ALA A 139 -0.47 31.59 14.03
C ALA A 139 0.53 30.73 13.24
N GLU A 140 1.20 31.33 12.23
CA GLU A 140 2.24 30.66 11.43
C GLU A 140 3.44 30.27 12.31
N ARG A 141 3.93 31.18 13.18
CA ARG A 141 5.02 30.89 14.10
C ARG A 141 4.67 29.76 15.07
N ARG A 142 3.44 29.70 15.56
CA ARG A 142 2.95 28.58 16.41
C ARG A 142 2.82 27.28 15.62
N ALA A 143 2.40 27.34 14.36
CA ALA A 143 2.34 26.18 13.48
C ALA A 143 3.73 25.63 13.13
N GLN A 144 4.74 26.50 13.05
CA GLN A 144 6.13 26.14 12.80
C GLN A 144 6.85 25.62 14.05
N ARG A 145 6.23 25.70 15.24
CA ARG A 145 6.85 25.20 16.47
C ARG A 145 7.20 23.73 16.30
N PRO A 146 8.47 23.35 16.41
CA PRO A 146 8.89 21.97 16.24
C PRO A 146 8.20 21.11 17.29
N LYS A 147 7.36 20.19 16.81
CA LYS A 147 6.83 19.11 17.66
C LYS A 147 7.84 17.98 17.58
N THR A 148 8.26 17.48 18.71
CA THR A 148 9.06 16.25 18.76
C THR A 148 8.33 15.17 17.98
N ALA A 149 9.00 14.55 17.03
CA ALA A 149 8.40 13.48 16.24
C ALA A 149 8.01 12.32 17.17
N LYS A 150 6.83 11.74 16.99
CA LYS A 150 6.33 10.65 17.83
C LYS A 150 7.30 9.48 17.94
N LEU A 151 8.00 9.15 16.86
CA LEU A 151 9.00 8.08 16.83
C LEU A 151 10.26 8.41 17.64
N VAL A 152 10.56 9.69 17.87
CA VAL A 152 11.65 10.12 18.75
C VAL A 152 11.22 10.14 20.20
N ALA A 153 9.95 10.46 20.44
CA ALA A 153 9.40 10.59 21.80
C ALA A 153 8.96 9.26 22.41
N ASN A 154 8.72 8.23 21.62
CA ASN A 154 8.23 6.92 22.05
C ASN A 154 9.07 5.81 21.40
N GLU A 155 10.00 5.27 22.17
CA GLU A 155 10.93 4.22 21.76
C GLU A 155 10.19 2.92 21.38
N ARG A 156 9.22 2.49 22.18
CA ARG A 156 8.39 1.30 21.90
C ARG A 156 7.66 1.41 20.56
N LEU A 157 7.12 2.59 20.24
CA LEU A 157 6.50 2.85 18.93
C LEU A 157 7.56 2.83 17.82
N HIS A 158 8.74 3.37 18.08
CA HIS A 158 9.84 3.38 17.13
C HIS A 158 10.29 1.95 16.76
N GLU A 159 10.56 1.12 17.78
CA GLU A 159 10.95 -0.28 17.59
C GLU A 159 9.89 -1.06 16.83
N TYR A 160 8.62 -0.96 17.26
CA TYR A 160 7.50 -1.62 16.58
C TYR A 160 7.46 -1.26 15.09
N VAL A 161 7.57 0.02 14.73
CA VAL A 161 7.54 0.49 13.34
C VAL A 161 8.77 0.02 12.58
N GLN A 162 9.95 0.08 13.20
CA GLN A 162 11.21 -0.31 12.57
C GLN A 162 11.22 -1.81 12.25
N ASP A 163 10.83 -2.66 13.18
CA ASP A 163 10.80 -4.11 13.01
C ASP A 163 9.88 -4.53 11.86
N ARG A 164 8.65 -3.96 11.81
CA ARG A 164 7.70 -4.28 10.74
C ARG A 164 8.12 -3.73 9.38
N LEU A 165 8.83 -2.61 9.36
CA LEU A 165 9.44 -2.08 8.13
C LEU A 165 10.66 -2.90 7.70
N ALA A 166 11.44 -3.41 8.65
CA ALA A 166 12.59 -4.28 8.38
C ALA A 166 12.16 -5.70 7.97
N GLY A 167 10.91 -6.08 8.25
CA GLY A 167 10.41 -7.42 7.98
C GLY A 167 10.61 -8.40 9.14
N ALA A 168 11.03 -7.93 10.30
CA ALA A 168 11.07 -8.71 11.53
C ALA A 168 9.63 -8.90 12.07
N VAL A 169 8.86 -9.73 11.36
CA VAL A 169 7.48 -10.07 11.70
C VAL A 169 7.47 -11.38 12.45
N VAL A 170 6.66 -11.48 13.50
CA VAL A 170 6.49 -12.71 14.25
C VAL A 170 5.13 -13.34 13.96
N HIS A 171 5.06 -14.66 14.00
CA HIS A 171 3.81 -15.39 13.94
C HIS A 171 2.96 -15.09 15.17
N ALA A 172 1.69 -14.79 14.97
CA ALA A 172 0.76 -14.51 16.05
C ALA A 172 0.52 -15.73 16.97
N ALA A 173 0.66 -16.95 16.43
CA ALA A 173 0.37 -18.18 17.15
C ALA A 173 1.49 -18.63 18.10
N ASP A 174 2.76 -18.48 17.71
CA ASP A 174 3.91 -19.06 18.44
C ASP A 174 5.04 -18.04 18.74
N GLY A 175 4.90 -16.80 18.30
CA GLY A 175 5.89 -15.75 18.50
C GLY A 175 7.21 -15.93 17.73
N ARG A 176 7.32 -16.96 16.89
CA ARG A 176 8.52 -17.18 16.07
C ARG A 176 8.63 -16.14 14.95
N VAL A 177 9.86 -15.79 14.61
CA VAL A 177 10.09 -14.88 13.48
C VAL A 177 9.67 -15.55 12.19
N VAL A 178 8.89 -14.83 11.37
CA VAL A 178 8.51 -15.28 10.03
C VAL A 178 9.74 -15.18 9.14
N GLU A 179 10.32 -16.30 8.80
CA GLU A 179 11.42 -16.33 7.86
C GLU A 179 10.91 -15.98 6.45
N GLY A 180 11.51 -14.97 5.86
CA GLY A 180 11.24 -14.59 4.48
C GLY A 180 12.00 -15.49 3.51
N PRO A 181 11.57 -15.52 2.24
CA PRO A 181 12.24 -16.31 1.22
C PRO A 181 13.66 -15.79 1.00
N GLN A 182 14.61 -16.69 0.92
CA GLN A 182 15.98 -16.44 0.48
C GLN A 182 15.97 -16.18 -1.03
N VAL A 183 15.64 -14.96 -1.42
CA VAL A 183 15.48 -14.62 -2.84
C VAL A 183 16.85 -14.38 -3.46
N PRO A 184 17.28 -15.18 -4.44
CA PRO A 184 18.49 -14.87 -5.20
C PRO A 184 18.30 -13.53 -5.91
N THR A 185 19.33 -12.71 -5.89
CA THR A 185 19.33 -11.40 -6.58
C THR A 185 18.87 -11.57 -8.02
N TRP A 186 17.72 -10.97 -8.35
CA TRP A 186 17.19 -11.07 -9.69
C TRP A 186 17.95 -10.12 -10.63
N LYS A 187 18.65 -10.70 -11.59
CA LYS A 187 19.29 -9.96 -12.69
C LYS A 187 18.31 -9.85 -13.87
N GLY A 188 17.35 -8.95 -13.77
CA GLY A 188 16.46 -8.67 -14.87
C GLY A 188 17.09 -7.71 -15.87
N ARG A 189 16.97 -8.03 -17.17
CA ARG A 189 17.59 -7.33 -18.29
C ARG A 189 17.28 -5.82 -18.36
N ASN A 190 16.16 -5.37 -17.83
CA ASN A 190 15.63 -4.04 -18.09
C ASN A 190 15.49 -3.10 -16.89
N ARG A 191 15.90 -3.48 -15.66
CA ARG A 191 15.78 -2.58 -14.49
C ARG A 191 16.83 -2.86 -13.41
N PRO A 192 18.05 -2.35 -13.56
CA PRO A 192 19.15 -2.56 -12.60
C PRO A 192 18.83 -2.05 -11.17
N ARG A 193 17.92 -1.07 -11.02
CA ARG A 193 17.54 -0.50 -9.71
C ARG A 193 16.63 -1.38 -8.84
N ARG A 194 16.20 -2.56 -9.32
CA ARG A 194 15.42 -3.51 -8.52
C ARG A 194 16.29 -4.48 -7.72
N GLN A 195 17.58 -4.51 -7.96
CA GLN A 195 18.53 -5.43 -7.29
C GLN A 195 18.68 -5.14 -5.78
N ASP A 196 18.49 -3.88 -5.36
CA ASP A 196 18.68 -3.44 -3.98
C ASP A 196 17.38 -3.54 -3.13
N ARG A 197 16.32 -4.13 -3.65
CA ARG A 197 15.09 -4.29 -2.88
C ARG A 197 15.19 -5.52 -2.01
N LEU A 198 15.23 -5.31 -0.72
CA LEU A 198 14.99 -6.36 0.25
C LEU A 198 13.57 -6.89 0.02
N TRP A 199 13.46 -8.12 -0.41
CA TRP A 199 12.20 -8.86 -0.58
C TRP A 199 11.67 -9.19 0.80
N ALA A 200 11.12 -8.18 1.41
CA ALA A 200 10.87 -8.25 2.81
C ALA A 200 9.51 -8.85 3.09
N THR A 201 9.45 -9.59 4.14
CA THR A 201 8.31 -9.78 5.01
C THR A 201 7.70 -8.44 5.46
N ALA A 202 8.33 -7.33 5.12
CA ALA A 202 8.02 -5.96 5.51
C ALA A 202 6.56 -5.55 5.26
N TRP A 203 5.97 -4.89 6.26
CA TRP A 203 4.66 -4.27 6.14
C TRP A 203 4.76 -2.86 5.57
N SER A 204 3.72 -2.43 4.87
CA SER A 204 3.63 -1.05 4.42
C SER A 204 3.31 -0.11 5.59
N PRO A 205 3.68 1.18 5.50
CA PRO A 205 3.32 2.17 6.52
C PRO A 205 1.82 2.23 6.84
N GLU A 206 0.95 1.95 5.87
CA GLU A 206 -0.50 1.88 6.10
C GLU A 206 -0.88 0.66 6.95
N GLN A 207 -0.30 -0.51 6.62
CA GLN A 207 -0.51 -1.74 7.41
C GLN A 207 -0.06 -1.55 8.85
N ILE A 208 1.14 -0.99 9.06
CA ILE A 208 1.69 -0.72 10.39
C ILE A 208 0.78 0.24 11.17
N SER A 209 0.42 1.37 10.57
CA SER A 209 -0.43 2.38 11.21
C SER A 209 -1.79 1.86 11.66
N GLN A 210 -2.40 1.00 10.84
CA GLN A 210 -3.71 0.44 11.16
C GLN A 210 -3.61 -0.75 12.12
N ARG A 211 -2.58 -1.57 11.96
CA ARG A 211 -2.33 -2.72 12.85
C ARG A 211 -2.08 -2.28 14.30
N LEU A 212 -1.39 -1.18 14.51
CA LEU A 212 -1.21 -0.59 15.84
C LEU A 212 -2.52 -0.35 16.58
N LYS A 213 -3.63 -0.15 15.88
CA LYS A 213 -4.95 0.00 16.52
C LYS A 213 -5.53 -1.33 16.99
N VAL A 214 -5.16 -2.42 16.32
CA VAL A 214 -5.57 -3.79 16.66
C VAL A 214 -4.72 -4.30 17.82
N ASP A 215 -3.40 -4.16 17.73
CA ASP A 215 -2.47 -4.66 18.74
C ASP A 215 -2.52 -3.86 20.04
N PHE A 216 -2.82 -2.56 19.97
CA PHE A 216 -2.87 -1.65 21.11
C PHE A 216 -4.18 -0.85 21.13
N PRO A 217 -5.36 -1.48 21.35
CA PRO A 217 -6.66 -0.80 21.19
C PRO A 217 -6.85 0.38 22.14
N VAL A 218 -6.30 0.33 23.33
CA VAL A 218 -6.49 1.33 24.40
C VAL A 218 -5.33 2.34 24.46
N ASP A 219 -4.14 1.98 23.96
CA ASP A 219 -2.93 2.81 24.09
C ASP A 219 -2.83 3.83 22.94
N GLU A 220 -3.23 5.08 23.21
CA GLU A 220 -3.12 6.18 22.24
C GLU A 220 -1.67 6.61 21.94
N SER A 221 -0.72 6.29 22.79
CA SER A 221 0.70 6.60 22.57
C SER A 221 1.25 5.78 21.40
N MET A 222 0.67 4.60 21.14
CA MET A 222 0.98 3.70 20.02
C MET A 222 0.20 4.05 18.74
N ARG A 223 -0.15 5.32 18.52
CA ARG A 223 -0.83 5.80 17.31
C ARG A 223 0.10 6.64 16.46
N ILE A 224 0.25 6.24 15.21
CA ILE A 224 1.03 6.99 14.21
C ILE A 224 0.29 6.95 12.85
N SER A 225 0.37 8.02 12.07
CA SER A 225 -0.19 8.04 10.73
C SER A 225 0.80 7.44 9.72
N PRO A 226 0.31 6.84 8.61
CA PRO A 226 1.19 6.36 7.54
C PRO A 226 2.11 7.46 6.99
N GLU A 227 1.58 8.68 6.90
CA GLU A 227 2.34 9.85 6.44
C GLU A 227 3.50 10.20 7.37
N ALA A 228 3.30 10.10 8.70
CA ALA A 228 4.38 10.34 9.66
C ALA A 228 5.51 9.29 9.54
N ILE A 229 5.15 8.02 9.22
CA ILE A 229 6.15 6.97 8.96
C ILE A 229 6.91 7.29 7.65
N TYR A 230 6.21 7.68 6.57
CA TYR A 230 6.86 8.09 5.34
C TYR A 230 7.77 9.30 5.54
N GLN A 231 7.34 10.29 6.31
CA GLN A 231 8.18 11.46 6.62
C GLN A 231 9.42 11.07 7.40
N ALA A 232 9.30 10.14 8.35
CA ALA A 232 10.46 9.65 9.12
C ALA A 232 11.47 8.89 8.24
N LEU A 233 11.01 8.22 7.17
CA LEU A 233 11.88 7.50 6.24
C LEU A 233 12.60 8.43 5.26
N TYR A 234 11.92 9.48 4.77
CA TYR A 234 12.41 10.29 3.65
C TYR A 234 12.95 11.65 4.06
N VAL A 235 12.50 12.21 5.18
CA VAL A 235 12.91 13.53 5.64
C VAL A 235 13.97 13.40 6.73
N GLN A 236 15.20 13.73 6.41
CA GLN A 236 16.29 13.76 7.38
C GLN A 236 15.95 14.70 8.55
N GLY A 237 16.12 14.22 9.78
CA GLY A 237 15.90 14.98 11.01
C GLY A 237 14.48 14.88 11.59
N ARG A 238 13.53 14.16 10.95
CA ARG A 238 12.16 13.99 11.47
C ARG A 238 11.85 12.63 12.09
N GLY A 239 12.78 11.73 12.08
CA GLY A 239 12.60 10.40 12.69
C GLY A 239 13.91 9.65 12.68
N ALA A 240 14.09 8.80 13.68
CA ALA A 240 15.29 7.99 13.84
C ALA A 240 15.23 6.67 13.04
N LEU A 241 14.32 6.53 12.07
CA LEU A 241 14.22 5.33 11.24
C LEU A 241 15.43 5.21 10.30
N LYS A 242 15.98 4.02 10.23
CA LYS A 242 17.13 3.73 9.35
C LYS A 242 16.76 3.97 7.89
N ARG A 243 17.58 4.73 7.17
CA ARG A 243 17.34 5.09 5.76
C ARG A 243 17.27 3.88 4.83
N GLU A 244 17.95 2.82 5.19
CA GLU A 244 17.95 1.53 4.46
C GLU A 244 16.55 0.91 4.38
N LEU A 245 15.66 1.20 5.35
CA LEU A 245 14.28 0.71 5.36
C LEU A 245 13.43 1.22 4.18
N VAL A 246 13.88 2.25 3.47
CA VAL A 246 13.24 2.69 2.21
C VAL A 246 13.28 1.58 1.16
N ALA A 247 14.32 0.74 1.17
CA ALA A 247 14.45 -0.40 0.28
C ALA A 247 13.39 -1.48 0.54
N CYS A 248 12.86 -1.53 1.76
CA CYS A 248 11.81 -2.47 2.17
C CYS A 248 10.41 -2.09 1.67
N LEU A 249 10.22 -0.87 1.19
CA LEU A 249 8.93 -0.45 0.64
C LEU A 249 8.66 -1.10 -0.71
N ARG A 250 7.45 -1.61 -0.89
CA ARG A 250 7.01 -2.35 -2.09
C ARG A 250 7.35 -1.66 -3.41
N THR A 251 7.22 -0.36 -3.49
CA THR A 251 7.48 0.41 -4.72
C THR A 251 8.76 1.23 -4.66
N GLY A 252 9.36 1.39 -3.49
CA GLY A 252 10.48 2.31 -3.25
C GLY A 252 10.17 3.77 -3.62
N ARG A 253 8.88 4.10 -3.77
CA ARG A 253 8.42 5.43 -4.17
C ARG A 253 7.91 6.19 -2.96
N SER A 254 8.32 7.45 -2.86
CA SER A 254 7.88 8.37 -1.82
C SER A 254 6.45 8.90 -2.01
N LEU A 255 5.86 8.74 -3.21
CA LEU A 255 4.52 9.21 -3.54
C LEU A 255 3.62 8.09 -4.06
N ARG A 256 2.35 8.10 -3.61
CA ARG A 256 1.27 7.32 -4.23
C ARG A 256 0.94 7.91 -5.60
N VAL A 257 1.16 7.13 -6.65
CA VAL A 257 0.64 7.45 -7.99
C VAL A 257 -0.81 6.94 -8.05
N PRO A 258 -1.79 7.73 -8.55
CA PRO A 258 -3.13 7.24 -8.83
C PRO A 258 -3.07 6.00 -9.73
N ARG A 259 -3.90 4.99 -9.44
CA ARG A 259 -4.01 3.81 -10.30
C ARG A 259 -4.64 4.24 -11.63
N GLU A 260 -3.86 4.31 -12.69
CA GLU A 260 -4.40 4.34 -14.04
C GLU A 260 -5.09 2.99 -14.31
N ARG A 261 -6.29 3.05 -14.91
CA ARG A 261 -7.07 1.86 -15.29
C ARG A 261 -6.27 1.04 -16.28
N THR A 262 -5.86 -0.14 -15.86
CA THR A 262 -5.22 -1.12 -16.76
C THR A 262 -6.27 -1.64 -17.72
N ARG A 263 -6.04 -1.53 -19.01
CA ARG A 263 -6.89 -2.10 -20.06
C ARG A 263 -6.90 -3.62 -19.97
N GLN A 264 -8.09 -4.20 -19.93
CA GLN A 264 -8.33 -5.64 -19.98
C GLN A 264 -8.10 -6.18 -21.39
N SER A 265 -7.44 -7.31 -21.49
CA SER A 265 -7.34 -8.12 -22.69
C SER A 265 -8.23 -9.36 -22.54
N VAL A 266 -9.05 -9.62 -23.55
CA VAL A 266 -10.05 -10.69 -23.59
C VAL A 266 -9.59 -11.82 -24.49
N ARG A 267 -9.63 -13.09 -24.03
CA ARG A 267 -9.72 -14.30 -24.89
C ARG A 267 -10.08 -15.54 -24.06
N GLY A 268 -11.01 -16.37 -24.56
CA GLY A 268 -11.32 -17.70 -24.03
C GLY A 268 -12.37 -18.45 -24.87
N HIS A 269 -12.19 -19.76 -25.06
CA HIS A 269 -13.14 -20.71 -25.63
C HIS A 269 -13.71 -21.64 -24.55
N VAL A 270 -14.93 -22.14 -24.76
CA VAL A 270 -15.81 -22.77 -23.74
C VAL A 270 -16.14 -24.21 -24.08
N THR A 271 -16.14 -25.10 -23.10
CA THR A 271 -16.81 -26.42 -23.08
C THR A 271 -17.71 -26.50 -21.85
N ALA A 272 -18.75 -27.34 -21.90
CA ALA A 272 -19.78 -27.45 -20.87
C ALA A 272 -19.25 -28.19 -19.63
N ASP A 273 -18.80 -27.41 -18.65
CA ASP A 273 -18.35 -27.91 -17.35
C ASP A 273 -19.23 -27.31 -16.24
N VAL A 274 -19.15 -27.85 -15.03
CA VAL A 274 -19.92 -27.39 -13.87
C VAL A 274 -19.69 -25.90 -13.64
N LEU A 275 -20.72 -25.11 -13.89
CA LEU A 275 -20.66 -23.65 -13.85
C LEU A 275 -20.64 -23.13 -12.42
N ILE A 276 -20.01 -22.00 -12.22
CA ILE A 276 -19.95 -21.31 -10.92
C ILE A 276 -21.35 -20.95 -10.38
N SER A 277 -22.36 -20.85 -11.25
CA SER A 277 -23.75 -20.64 -10.87
C SER A 277 -24.33 -21.76 -9.99
N GLU A 278 -23.74 -22.95 -9.99
CA GLU A 278 -24.12 -24.08 -9.13
C GLU A 278 -23.37 -24.08 -7.78
N ARG A 279 -22.49 -23.12 -7.58
CA ARG A 279 -21.73 -23.00 -6.32
C ARG A 279 -22.64 -22.58 -5.17
N PRO A 280 -22.48 -23.14 -3.94
CA PRO A 280 -23.25 -22.75 -2.77
C PRO A 280 -23.20 -21.25 -2.50
N ALA A 281 -24.32 -20.63 -2.13
CA ALA A 281 -24.42 -19.20 -1.82
C ALA A 281 -23.45 -18.77 -0.70
N GLU A 282 -23.20 -19.64 0.29
CA GLU A 282 -22.24 -19.42 1.37
C GLU A 282 -20.80 -19.15 0.87
N ALA A 283 -20.45 -19.68 -0.30
CA ALA A 283 -19.16 -19.40 -0.94
C ALA A 283 -19.12 -17.99 -1.57
N GLU A 284 -20.25 -17.46 -1.99
CA GLU A 284 -20.35 -16.08 -2.50
C GLU A 284 -20.24 -15.04 -1.39
N ASP A 285 -20.94 -15.25 -0.29
CA ASP A 285 -20.97 -14.36 0.86
C ASP A 285 -19.66 -14.31 1.64
N ARG A 286 -18.74 -15.26 1.37
CA ARG A 286 -17.45 -15.38 2.07
C ARG A 286 -17.62 -15.51 3.60
N ALA A 287 -18.77 -15.99 4.03
CA ALA A 287 -19.11 -16.11 5.44
C ALA A 287 -18.48 -17.35 6.07
N VAL A 288 -18.37 -18.42 5.29
CA VAL A 288 -17.86 -19.71 5.75
C VAL A 288 -16.52 -20.01 5.10
N PRO A 289 -15.44 -20.27 5.87
CA PRO A 289 -14.17 -20.72 5.33
C PRO A 289 -14.22 -22.13 4.74
N GLY A 290 -13.24 -22.41 3.87
CA GLY A 290 -13.13 -23.70 3.17
C GLY A 290 -13.41 -23.62 1.67
N HIS A 291 -13.72 -22.44 1.17
CA HIS A 291 -13.92 -22.17 -0.25
C HIS A 291 -12.67 -21.50 -0.85
N TRP A 292 -12.04 -22.19 -1.78
CA TRP A 292 -10.75 -21.78 -2.36
C TRP A 292 -10.91 -21.24 -3.78
N GLU A 293 -10.06 -20.30 -4.13
CA GLU A 293 -9.82 -19.85 -5.51
C GLU A 293 -8.42 -20.28 -5.93
N GLY A 294 -8.29 -20.95 -7.06
CA GLY A 294 -7.01 -21.42 -7.60
C GLY A 294 -6.69 -20.83 -8.97
N ASP A 295 -5.39 -20.68 -9.28
CA ASP A 295 -4.89 -20.16 -10.57
C ASP A 295 -3.40 -20.52 -10.72
N LEU A 296 -2.86 -20.34 -11.94
CA LEU A 296 -1.45 -20.52 -12.25
C LEU A 296 -0.74 -19.19 -12.54
N ILE A 297 0.36 -18.95 -11.88
CA ILE A 297 1.30 -17.90 -12.24
C ILE A 297 2.28 -18.46 -13.27
N ILE A 298 2.20 -18.01 -14.52
CA ILE A 298 3.03 -18.50 -15.61
C ILE A 298 4.33 -17.69 -15.70
N GLY A 299 5.45 -18.41 -15.85
CA GLY A 299 6.80 -17.91 -16.07
C GLY A 299 7.32 -18.21 -17.47
N THR A 300 8.62 -17.98 -17.68
CA THR A 300 9.32 -18.37 -18.93
C THR A 300 9.53 -19.87 -18.99
N GLY A 301 9.76 -20.40 -20.20
CA GLY A 301 9.97 -21.84 -20.39
C GLY A 301 8.76 -22.69 -20.00
N ARG A 302 7.55 -22.11 -20.01
CA ARG A 302 6.30 -22.74 -19.55
C ARG A 302 6.31 -23.17 -18.09
N SER A 303 7.25 -22.67 -17.27
CA SER A 303 7.25 -22.87 -15.82
C SER A 303 6.02 -22.22 -15.17
N ALA A 304 5.52 -22.81 -14.11
CA ALA A 304 4.37 -22.28 -13.39
C ALA A 304 4.51 -22.50 -11.88
N ILE A 305 3.77 -21.70 -11.11
CA ILE A 305 3.51 -21.90 -9.70
C ILE A 305 1.99 -21.84 -9.55
N GLY A 306 1.40 -22.82 -8.88
CA GLY A 306 -0.01 -22.79 -8.56
C GLY A 306 -0.27 -21.94 -7.31
N THR A 307 -1.44 -21.32 -7.26
CA THR A 307 -1.91 -20.54 -6.12
C THR A 307 -3.26 -21.04 -5.68
N LEU A 308 -3.43 -21.23 -4.38
CA LEU A 308 -4.71 -21.50 -3.73
C LEU A 308 -4.94 -20.41 -2.70
N VAL A 309 -6.06 -19.72 -2.79
CA VAL A 309 -6.40 -18.62 -1.88
C VAL A 309 -7.77 -18.91 -1.26
N GLU A 310 -7.83 -18.98 0.05
CA GLU A 310 -9.08 -19.15 0.77
C GLU A 310 -9.88 -17.82 0.75
N ARG A 311 -11.17 -17.91 0.43
CA ARG A 311 -11.99 -16.73 0.07
C ARG A 311 -12.34 -15.83 1.25
N SER A 312 -12.58 -16.41 2.44
CA SER A 312 -12.95 -15.68 3.65
C SER A 312 -11.74 -15.06 4.33
N THR A 313 -10.76 -15.91 4.63
CA THR A 313 -9.56 -15.55 5.41
C THR A 313 -8.43 -14.97 4.58
N ARG A 314 -8.47 -15.10 3.25
CA ARG A 314 -7.39 -14.72 2.32
C ARG A 314 -6.11 -15.52 2.54
N PHE A 315 -6.17 -16.63 3.24
CA PHE A 315 -5.04 -17.52 3.45
C PHE A 315 -4.58 -18.08 2.11
N THR A 316 -3.28 -18.04 1.88
CA THR A 316 -2.67 -18.37 0.59
C THR A 316 -1.75 -19.57 0.75
N MET A 317 -1.91 -20.55 -0.11
CA MET A 317 -0.97 -21.67 -0.30
C MET A 317 -0.39 -21.60 -1.71
N LEU A 318 0.86 -21.99 -1.87
CA LEU A 318 1.54 -22.05 -3.14
C LEU A 318 1.87 -23.49 -3.50
N LEU A 319 1.58 -23.86 -4.74
CA LEU A 319 1.80 -25.22 -5.25
C LEU A 319 3.13 -25.24 -6.00
N HIS A 320 4.00 -26.12 -5.60
CA HIS A 320 5.24 -26.40 -6.32
C HIS A 320 4.94 -27.30 -7.54
N LEU A 321 5.31 -26.81 -8.72
CA LEU A 321 5.12 -27.48 -10.00
C LEU A 321 6.49 -27.65 -10.66
N PRO A 322 7.27 -28.68 -10.27
CA PRO A 322 8.62 -28.88 -10.80
C PRO A 322 8.54 -29.33 -12.27
N ARG A 323 9.62 -29.10 -12.99
CA ARG A 323 9.78 -29.71 -14.31
C ARG A 323 9.85 -31.21 -14.19
N MET A 324 9.18 -31.91 -15.06
CA MET A 324 9.20 -33.38 -15.13
C MET A 324 10.48 -33.86 -15.80
N GLU A 325 10.84 -35.11 -15.53
CA GLU A 325 11.97 -35.78 -16.16
C GLU A 325 11.85 -35.75 -17.70
N GLY A 326 12.96 -35.53 -18.41
CA GLY A 326 12.96 -35.40 -19.87
C GLY A 326 12.70 -33.98 -20.41
N PHE A 327 12.41 -32.97 -19.54
CA PHE A 327 12.22 -31.61 -20.03
C PHE A 327 13.49 -31.02 -20.64
N GLY A 328 13.41 -30.71 -21.92
CA GLY A 328 14.51 -30.06 -22.67
C GLY A 328 15.57 -31.03 -23.20
N THR A 329 15.50 -32.32 -22.91
CA THR A 329 16.39 -33.36 -23.43
C THR A 329 15.80 -34.11 -24.62
N GLU A 330 14.46 -34.20 -24.71
CA GLU A 330 13.76 -34.85 -25.80
C GLU A 330 13.22 -33.84 -26.83
N PRO A 331 13.21 -34.19 -28.13
CA PRO A 331 12.60 -33.37 -29.14
C PRO A 331 11.09 -33.20 -28.85
N ARG A 332 10.60 -31.99 -28.96
CA ARG A 332 9.21 -31.62 -28.69
C ARG A 332 8.26 -32.33 -29.67
N THR A 333 7.49 -33.27 -29.17
CA THR A 333 6.37 -33.88 -29.90
C THR A 333 5.12 -33.02 -29.75
N LYS A 334 4.35 -32.85 -30.84
CA LYS A 334 3.18 -31.97 -30.93
C LYS A 334 2.08 -32.33 -29.91
N ASN A 335 1.98 -33.62 -29.53
CA ASN A 335 1.01 -34.16 -28.56
C ASN A 335 1.69 -34.89 -27.40
N GLY A 336 2.94 -34.60 -27.11
CA GLY A 336 3.68 -35.21 -26.02
C GLY A 336 3.26 -34.67 -24.63
N PRO A 337 3.66 -35.34 -23.53
CA PRO A 337 3.33 -34.94 -22.18
C PRO A 337 3.82 -33.51 -21.87
N ALA A 338 3.10 -32.81 -21.00
CA ALA A 338 3.40 -31.43 -20.62
C ALA A 338 4.52 -31.39 -19.56
N LEU A 339 5.75 -31.80 -19.96
CA LEU A 339 6.93 -31.94 -19.07
C LEU A 339 7.34 -30.65 -18.32
N ALA A 340 6.74 -29.52 -18.63
CA ALA A 340 6.99 -28.25 -17.92
C ALA A 340 6.38 -28.18 -16.49
N GLY A 341 5.76 -29.25 -16.00
CA GLY A 341 5.18 -29.35 -14.65
C GLY A 341 3.78 -28.73 -14.50
N ARG A 342 3.18 -28.22 -15.58
CA ARG A 342 1.82 -27.63 -15.60
C ARG A 342 0.79 -28.48 -16.34
N GLY A 343 1.03 -29.77 -16.49
CA GLY A 343 0.06 -30.72 -17.01
C GLY A 343 -1.05 -30.97 -16.03
N ALA A 344 -2.23 -31.43 -16.50
CA ALA A 344 -3.38 -31.66 -15.65
C ALA A 344 -3.09 -32.61 -14.48
N GLU A 345 -2.30 -33.64 -14.71
CA GLU A 345 -1.88 -34.61 -13.68
C GLU A 345 -1.01 -33.94 -12.62
N ALA A 346 0.07 -33.23 -13.01
CA ALA A 346 0.96 -32.58 -12.08
C ALA A 346 0.24 -31.50 -11.23
N VAL A 347 -0.68 -30.75 -11.83
CA VAL A 347 -1.49 -29.74 -11.12
C VAL A 347 -2.46 -30.44 -10.15
N LYS A 348 -3.15 -31.50 -10.59
CA LYS A 348 -4.04 -32.30 -9.73
C LYS A 348 -3.29 -32.85 -8.53
N ASP A 349 -2.14 -33.51 -8.75
CA ASP A 349 -1.36 -34.12 -7.68
C ASP A 349 -0.86 -33.07 -6.65
N ALA A 350 -0.39 -31.91 -7.15
CA ALA A 350 0.04 -30.82 -6.29
C ALA A 350 -1.13 -30.23 -5.47
N ILE A 351 -2.32 -30.08 -6.06
CA ILE A 351 -3.52 -29.65 -5.33
C ILE A 351 -3.91 -30.70 -4.29
N THR A 352 -3.99 -31.97 -4.68
CA THR A 352 -4.33 -33.07 -3.78
C THR A 352 -3.39 -33.11 -2.58
N ALA A 353 -2.08 -33.14 -2.83
CA ALA A 353 -1.08 -33.16 -1.77
C ALA A 353 -1.19 -31.97 -0.80
N THR A 354 -1.56 -30.79 -1.32
CA THR A 354 -1.69 -29.58 -0.51
C THR A 354 -3.02 -29.52 0.25
N ILE A 355 -4.14 -29.80 -0.42
CA ILE A 355 -5.49 -29.71 0.16
C ILE A 355 -5.71 -30.80 1.25
N THR A 356 -5.15 -31.99 1.06
CA THR A 356 -5.30 -33.08 2.03
C THR A 356 -4.62 -32.81 3.38
N THR A 357 -3.71 -31.84 3.45
CA THR A 357 -3.12 -31.38 4.72
C THR A 357 -4.10 -30.59 5.58
N LEU A 358 -5.20 -30.10 4.99
CA LEU A 358 -6.19 -29.29 5.69
C LEU A 358 -7.23 -30.17 6.39
N PRO A 359 -7.85 -29.70 7.48
CA PRO A 359 -9.04 -30.34 8.05
C PRO A 359 -10.18 -30.45 7.02
N GLU A 360 -11.01 -31.47 7.13
CA GLU A 360 -12.12 -31.71 6.20
C GLU A 360 -13.06 -30.50 6.05
N GLN A 361 -13.34 -29.81 7.15
CA GLN A 361 -14.19 -28.62 7.19
C GLN A 361 -13.68 -27.46 6.31
N LEU A 362 -12.38 -27.47 5.97
CA LEU A 362 -11.75 -26.50 5.10
C LEU A 362 -11.59 -26.97 3.65
N ARG A 363 -12.16 -28.12 3.27
CA ARG A 363 -12.11 -28.71 1.91
C ARG A 363 -13.44 -28.65 1.20
N ARG A 364 -14.17 -27.50 1.27
CA ARG A 364 -15.54 -27.40 0.76
C ARG A 364 -15.61 -27.28 -0.75
N SER A 365 -14.94 -26.30 -1.33
CA SER A 365 -14.91 -26.13 -2.78
C SER A 365 -13.64 -25.44 -3.28
N LEU A 366 -13.31 -25.71 -4.53
CA LEU A 366 -12.25 -25.06 -5.28
C LEU A 366 -12.84 -24.43 -6.53
N THR A 367 -12.69 -23.10 -6.68
CA THR A 367 -13.00 -22.40 -7.91
C THR A 367 -11.71 -22.22 -8.71
N TRP A 368 -11.72 -22.67 -9.96
CA TRP A 368 -10.57 -22.57 -10.87
C TRP A 368 -10.94 -21.77 -12.12
N ASP A 369 -9.97 -21.07 -12.71
CA ASP A 369 -10.19 -20.49 -14.02
C ASP A 369 -10.18 -21.60 -15.09
N ARG A 370 -10.95 -21.44 -16.17
CA ARG A 370 -11.06 -22.46 -17.20
C ARG A 370 -9.74 -22.63 -17.94
N GLY A 371 -9.16 -23.81 -17.84
CA GLY A 371 -7.94 -24.18 -18.51
C GLY A 371 -7.81 -25.69 -18.61
N THR A 372 -6.99 -26.15 -19.56
CA THR A 372 -6.66 -27.58 -19.73
C THR A 372 -5.88 -28.12 -18.55
N GLU A 373 -5.40 -27.25 -17.67
CA GLU A 373 -4.59 -27.59 -16.48
C GLU A 373 -5.39 -28.32 -15.40
N LEU A 374 -6.72 -28.24 -15.42
CA LEU A 374 -7.58 -28.97 -14.48
C LEU A 374 -8.56 -29.93 -15.18
N ALA A 375 -8.15 -30.50 -16.30
CA ALA A 375 -8.97 -31.48 -17.02
C ALA A 375 -9.30 -32.74 -16.20
N GLN A 376 -8.54 -33.04 -15.13
CA GLN A 376 -8.78 -34.17 -14.23
C GLN A 376 -9.56 -33.78 -12.96
N HIS A 377 -10.42 -32.77 -13.01
CA HIS A 377 -11.19 -32.25 -11.87
C HIS A 377 -12.09 -33.31 -11.19
N ALA A 378 -12.65 -34.24 -11.96
CA ALA A 378 -13.47 -35.34 -11.41
C ALA A 378 -12.63 -36.26 -10.49
N GLN A 379 -11.40 -36.58 -10.88
CA GLN A 379 -10.49 -37.37 -10.09
C GLN A 379 -10.01 -36.60 -8.85
N LEU A 380 -9.78 -35.32 -8.98
CA LEU A 380 -9.44 -34.43 -7.84
C LEU A 380 -10.56 -34.43 -6.78
N HIS A 381 -11.85 -34.44 -7.20
CA HIS A 381 -12.96 -34.54 -6.29
C HIS A 381 -12.94 -35.86 -5.52
N ILE A 382 -12.64 -36.97 -6.18
CA ILE A 382 -12.56 -38.30 -5.56
C ILE A 382 -11.38 -38.40 -4.59
N GLU A 383 -10.21 -37.90 -4.99
CA GLU A 383 -8.98 -38.07 -4.21
C GLU A 383 -8.85 -37.07 -3.05
N ALA A 384 -9.26 -35.83 -3.25
CA ALA A 384 -9.09 -34.75 -2.26
C ALA A 384 -10.38 -34.43 -1.47
N GLY A 385 -11.52 -34.95 -1.89
CA GLY A 385 -12.83 -34.69 -1.26
C GLY A 385 -13.29 -33.24 -1.42
N ILE A 386 -12.81 -32.53 -2.48
CA ILE A 386 -13.13 -31.12 -2.72
C ILE A 386 -13.92 -30.95 -4.03
N GLN A 387 -15.06 -30.27 -3.96
CA GLN A 387 -15.87 -29.96 -5.15
C GLN A 387 -15.22 -28.86 -5.99
N VAL A 388 -15.05 -29.09 -7.29
CA VAL A 388 -14.47 -28.15 -8.22
C VAL A 388 -15.54 -27.41 -9.03
N TYR A 389 -15.42 -26.08 -9.11
CA TYR A 389 -16.25 -25.22 -9.94
C TYR A 389 -15.38 -24.39 -10.89
N PHE A 390 -15.86 -24.18 -12.10
CA PHE A 390 -15.14 -23.37 -13.07
C PHE A 390 -15.75 -21.98 -13.21
N ALA A 391 -14.89 -20.96 -13.23
CA ALA A 391 -15.32 -19.60 -13.44
C ALA A 391 -15.98 -19.43 -14.82
N ASP A 392 -17.03 -18.60 -14.89
CA ASP A 392 -17.68 -18.30 -16.14
C ASP A 392 -16.76 -17.53 -17.09
N PRO A 393 -16.86 -17.74 -18.41
CA PRO A 393 -16.12 -16.96 -19.37
C PRO A 393 -16.35 -15.47 -19.18
N HIS A 394 -15.28 -14.68 -19.25
CA HIS A 394 -15.33 -13.22 -19.12
C HIS A 394 -15.81 -12.68 -17.77
N SER A 395 -15.79 -13.50 -16.71
CA SER A 395 -16.22 -13.13 -15.36
C SER A 395 -15.05 -13.04 -14.36
N PRO A 396 -14.05 -12.15 -14.56
CA PRO A 396 -12.85 -12.06 -13.71
C PRO A 396 -13.17 -11.70 -12.25
N TRP A 397 -14.35 -11.14 -11.97
CA TRP A 397 -14.79 -10.84 -10.61
C TRP A 397 -15.05 -12.10 -9.77
N GLN A 398 -15.25 -13.26 -10.41
CA GLN A 398 -15.50 -14.54 -9.74
C GLN A 398 -14.24 -15.13 -9.10
N SER A 399 -13.05 -14.78 -9.61
CA SER A 399 -11.73 -15.14 -9.07
C SER A 399 -10.94 -13.93 -8.54
N GLY A 400 -11.64 -12.85 -8.20
CA GLY A 400 -11.02 -11.57 -7.81
C GLY A 400 -10.12 -11.63 -6.57
N THR A 401 -10.28 -12.65 -5.72
CA THR A 401 -9.39 -12.87 -4.56
C THR A 401 -8.03 -13.33 -5.05
N ASN A 402 -8.01 -14.27 -5.96
CA ASN A 402 -6.78 -14.82 -6.50
C ASN A 402 -6.05 -13.82 -7.40
N GLU A 403 -6.75 -13.10 -8.27
CA GLU A 403 -6.15 -12.03 -9.10
C GLU A 403 -5.40 -10.99 -8.24
N ASN A 404 -6.02 -10.54 -7.14
CA ASN A 404 -5.37 -9.61 -6.22
C ASN A 404 -4.13 -10.23 -5.55
N THR A 405 -4.18 -11.50 -5.16
CA THR A 405 -3.07 -12.22 -4.55
C THR A 405 -1.95 -12.43 -5.57
N ASN A 406 -2.26 -12.82 -6.80
CA ASN A 406 -1.30 -12.94 -7.90
C ASN A 406 -0.59 -11.60 -8.18
N GLY A 407 -1.31 -10.49 -8.09
CA GLY A 407 -0.73 -9.15 -8.16
C GLY A 407 0.30 -8.86 -7.06
N LEU A 408 0.14 -9.42 -5.86
CA LEU A 408 1.12 -9.35 -4.78
C LEU A 408 2.29 -10.30 -5.01
N LEU A 409 2.01 -11.52 -5.46
CA LEU A 409 3.02 -12.53 -5.75
C LEU A 409 3.99 -12.11 -6.86
N ARG A 410 3.58 -11.23 -7.77
CA ARG A 410 4.48 -10.63 -8.77
C ARG A 410 5.64 -9.81 -8.19
N GLN A 411 5.65 -9.56 -6.89
CA GLN A 411 6.85 -9.01 -6.21
C GLN A 411 7.95 -10.06 -6.08
N TYR A 412 7.55 -11.31 -5.81
CA TYR A 412 8.45 -12.45 -5.61
C TYR A 412 8.72 -13.16 -6.93
N PHE A 413 7.70 -13.27 -7.77
CA PHE A 413 7.70 -13.94 -9.06
C PHE A 413 7.48 -12.94 -10.20
N PRO A 414 8.49 -12.17 -10.58
CA PRO A 414 8.36 -11.17 -11.65
C PRO A 414 8.00 -11.82 -12.99
N THR A 415 7.21 -11.13 -13.79
CA THR A 415 6.89 -11.55 -15.16
C THR A 415 8.19 -11.69 -15.99
N GLY A 416 8.28 -12.77 -16.77
CA GLY A 416 9.47 -13.01 -17.60
C GLY A 416 10.62 -13.72 -16.88
N THR A 417 10.37 -14.33 -15.71
CA THR A 417 11.35 -15.17 -15.00
C THR A 417 10.96 -16.64 -15.11
N ASP A 418 11.96 -17.52 -15.01
CA ASP A 418 11.75 -18.97 -14.90
C ASP A 418 11.36 -19.30 -13.47
N LEU A 419 10.15 -19.83 -13.30
CA LEU A 419 9.58 -20.14 -11.99
C LEU A 419 9.92 -21.56 -11.52
N SER A 420 10.44 -22.44 -12.36
CA SER A 420 10.83 -23.81 -11.99
C SER A 420 12.04 -23.87 -11.04
N ARG A 421 12.72 -22.75 -10.85
CA ARG A 421 13.88 -22.62 -9.95
C ARG A 421 13.50 -22.52 -8.47
N TRP A 422 12.23 -22.31 -8.17
CA TRP A 422 11.74 -22.14 -6.80
C TRP A 422 11.38 -23.49 -6.20
N GLY A 423 11.99 -23.82 -5.10
CA GLY A 423 11.70 -25.04 -4.34
C GLY A 423 10.48 -24.88 -3.43
N THR A 424 10.04 -26.00 -2.85
CA THR A 424 8.88 -26.05 -1.95
C THR A 424 9.07 -25.12 -0.74
N ASP A 425 10.24 -25.14 -0.10
CA ASP A 425 10.54 -24.33 1.09
C ASP A 425 10.48 -22.83 0.79
N GLU A 426 11.02 -22.42 -0.36
CA GLU A 426 10.98 -21.03 -0.79
C GLU A 426 9.55 -20.56 -1.07
N LEU A 427 8.72 -21.42 -1.69
CA LEU A 427 7.32 -21.13 -1.92
C LEU A 427 6.54 -21.03 -0.60
N GLN A 428 6.81 -21.90 0.35
CA GLN A 428 6.22 -21.84 1.69
C GLN A 428 6.62 -20.55 2.42
N ALA A 429 7.88 -20.12 2.34
CA ALA A 429 8.34 -18.87 2.93
C ALA A 429 7.65 -17.64 2.30
N VAL A 430 7.40 -17.65 0.99
CA VAL A 430 6.61 -16.61 0.31
C VAL A 430 5.16 -16.63 0.79
N ALA A 431 4.54 -17.80 0.88
CA ALA A 431 3.16 -17.96 1.38
C ALA A 431 3.05 -17.47 2.83
N ALA A 432 3.97 -17.88 3.71
CA ALA A 432 4.05 -17.42 5.10
C ALA A 432 4.16 -15.89 5.18
N THR A 433 5.01 -15.28 4.35
CA THR A 433 5.14 -13.82 4.27
C THR A 433 3.81 -13.14 3.92
N LEU A 434 3.04 -13.67 2.97
CA LEU A 434 1.74 -13.11 2.59
C LEU A 434 0.69 -13.33 3.67
N ASN A 435 0.71 -14.50 4.32
CA ASN A 435 -0.24 -14.88 5.36
C ASN A 435 -0.03 -14.12 6.67
N ASN A 436 1.16 -13.56 6.90
CA ASN A 436 1.47 -12.72 8.05
C ASN A 436 1.40 -11.21 7.75
N ARG A 437 0.79 -10.79 6.63
CA ARG A 437 0.55 -9.38 6.32
C ARG A 437 -0.87 -8.95 6.68
N PRO A 438 -1.06 -7.88 7.46
CA PRO A 438 -2.38 -7.35 7.75
C PRO A 438 -3.17 -6.99 6.50
N ARG A 439 -4.46 -7.38 6.46
CA ARG A 439 -5.35 -7.10 5.34
C ARG A 439 -6.49 -6.19 5.76
N LYS A 440 -6.73 -5.15 4.98
CA LYS A 440 -7.83 -4.21 5.23
C LYS A 440 -9.19 -4.90 5.26
N THR A 441 -9.40 -5.88 4.38
CA THR A 441 -10.64 -6.67 4.27
C THR A 441 -10.88 -7.56 5.48
N LEU A 442 -9.86 -7.85 6.28
CA LEU A 442 -9.92 -8.65 7.52
C LEU A 442 -9.89 -7.76 8.77
N GLY A 443 -10.25 -6.48 8.67
CA GLY A 443 -10.13 -5.55 9.80
C GLY A 443 -8.70 -5.37 10.30
N TRP A 444 -7.72 -5.53 9.41
CA TRP A 444 -6.27 -5.45 9.69
C TRP A 444 -5.71 -6.64 10.47
N LYS A 445 -6.44 -7.72 10.60
CA LYS A 445 -5.89 -9.03 10.96
C LYS A 445 -5.08 -9.58 9.79
N THR A 446 -4.19 -10.51 10.10
CA THR A 446 -3.46 -11.27 9.06
C THR A 446 -4.32 -12.46 8.59
N PRO A 447 -4.11 -12.97 7.37
CA PRO A 447 -4.75 -14.20 6.90
C PRO A 447 -4.52 -15.39 7.84
N ALA A 448 -3.32 -15.53 8.40
CA ALA A 448 -2.99 -16.59 9.35
C ALA A 448 -3.81 -16.48 10.65
N GLU A 449 -3.97 -15.27 11.20
CA GLU A 449 -4.82 -15.03 12.37
C GLU A 449 -6.28 -15.37 12.08
N ALA A 450 -6.80 -14.92 10.94
CA ALA A 450 -8.19 -15.16 10.56
C ALA A 450 -8.47 -16.66 10.36
N LEU A 451 -7.55 -17.41 9.76
CA LEU A 451 -7.67 -18.85 9.62
C LEU A 451 -7.59 -19.55 10.98
N ASN A 452 -6.65 -19.16 11.83
CA ASN A 452 -6.48 -19.76 13.16
C ASN A 452 -7.70 -19.51 14.06
N GLU A 453 -8.26 -18.32 14.08
CA GLU A 453 -9.51 -18.00 14.80
C GLU A 453 -10.64 -18.91 14.36
N HIS A 454 -10.75 -19.18 13.05
CA HIS A 454 -11.76 -20.09 12.54
C HIS A 454 -11.52 -21.54 12.97
N LEU A 455 -10.29 -22.04 12.88
CA LEU A 455 -9.93 -23.38 13.35
C LEU A 455 -10.23 -23.58 14.83
N LEU A 456 -9.93 -22.59 15.66
CA LEU A 456 -10.26 -22.62 17.08
C LEU A 456 -11.78 -22.66 17.31
N SER A 457 -12.56 -21.91 16.54
CA SER A 457 -14.03 -21.92 16.64
C SER A 457 -14.63 -23.28 16.30
N LEU A 458 -14.07 -23.99 15.32
CA LEU A 458 -14.51 -25.35 14.96
C LEU A 458 -14.23 -26.34 16.08
N GLN A 459 -13.10 -26.25 16.77
CA GLN A 459 -12.76 -27.11 17.90
C GLN A 459 -13.72 -26.94 19.09
N VAL A 460 -14.08 -25.69 19.40
CA VAL A 460 -15.02 -25.37 20.49
C VAL A 460 -16.43 -25.92 20.18
N THR A 461 -16.87 -25.82 18.92
CA THR A 461 -18.19 -26.28 18.50
C THR A 461 -18.27 -27.83 18.49
N GLY A 462 -17.16 -28.50 18.14
CA GLY A 462 -17.06 -29.98 18.14
C GLY A 462 -17.11 -30.58 19.54
N VAL A 463 -16.62 -29.88 20.56
CA VAL A 463 -16.67 -30.35 21.97
C VAL A 463 -18.07 -30.19 22.57
N ALA A 464 -18.87 -29.23 22.11
CA ALA A 464 -20.22 -28.98 22.63
C ALA A 464 -21.28 -30.00 22.11
N THR A 465 -20.95 -30.80 21.09
CA THR A 465 -21.86 -31.84 20.52
C THR A 465 -21.60 -33.24 21.02
N THR A 466 -20.61 -33.47 21.85
CA THR A 466 -20.26 -34.77 22.45
C THR A 466 -20.54 -34.86 23.97
N GLY A 467 -21.32 -33.92 24.52
CA GLY A 467 -21.76 -33.90 25.92
C GLY A 467 -23.21 -34.30 26.11
#